data_f8d98199dbd248a13f74a58f14ebe077
#
_entry.id   f8d98199dbd248a13f74a58f14ebe077
#
_cell.length_a   1.000
_cell.length_b   1.000
_cell.length_c   1.000
_cell.angle_alpha   90.00
_cell.angle_beta   90.00
_cell.angle_gamma   90.00
#
_symmetry.space_group_name_H-M   'P 1'
#
loop_
_entity.id
_entity.type
_entity.pdbx_description
1 polymer ?
#
loop_
_entity_poly.entity_id
_entity_poly.type
_entity_poly.pdbx_seq_one_letter_code
_entity_poly.pdbx_strand_id
1 'polypeptide(L)'
;MILYGSYTSPFVRRIATTLKLYDLEFTNIELKTSNAAQLSELRSKNPLGRVPAFETDAGTLLIDSIAILDYLDRLVGIKKSLIPSDFEQRTTVMTQVGILNGAMEKTVSAVYEVEKRPEDKIHRPWLEQLHQQTKDGMEAVDNLAMTPWINGEKMTQADVSAVVFLDSIKQVRPNDMPSLECPKLVALSERANSLSAFSETYLERA
;
A
#
# COMPACT_ATOMS: atom_id res chain seq x y z
N MET A 1 16.76 -2.19 11.20
CA MET A 1 15.29 -2.25 11.17
C MET A 1 14.82 -3.55 10.53
N ILE A 2 13.64 -4.09 10.91
CA ILE A 2 13.08 -5.35 10.35
C ILE A 2 11.65 -5.10 9.88
N LEU A 3 11.35 -5.45 8.62
CA LEU A 3 10.01 -5.42 8.05
C LEU A 3 9.48 -6.85 7.95
N TYR A 4 8.34 -7.14 8.57
CA TYR A 4 7.70 -8.45 8.53
C TYR A 4 6.54 -8.46 7.53
N GLY A 5 6.58 -9.40 6.60
CA GLY A 5 5.56 -9.66 5.60
C GLY A 5 6.09 -9.86 4.18
N SER A 6 5.26 -10.39 3.30
CA SER A 6 5.57 -10.56 1.88
C SER A 6 5.24 -9.30 1.08
N TYR A 7 6.03 -8.98 0.07
CA TYR A 7 5.77 -7.87 -0.87
C TYR A 7 4.52 -8.10 -1.74
N THR A 8 3.94 -9.29 -1.74
CA THR A 8 2.60 -9.51 -2.33
C THR A 8 1.50 -8.75 -1.57
N SER A 9 1.76 -8.35 -0.31
CA SER A 9 0.89 -7.42 0.41
C SER A 9 1.20 -5.99 -0.02
N PRO A 10 0.22 -5.24 -0.54
CA PRO A 10 0.43 -3.84 -0.92
C PRO A 10 0.85 -2.96 0.26
N PHE A 11 0.39 -3.28 1.46
CA PHE A 11 0.77 -2.54 2.66
C PHE A 11 2.22 -2.80 3.09
N VAL A 12 2.74 -4.01 2.88
CA VAL A 12 4.16 -4.34 3.10
C VAL A 12 5.02 -3.70 2.02
N ARG A 13 4.64 -3.87 0.74
CA ARG A 13 5.37 -3.29 -0.40
C ARG A 13 5.49 -1.78 -0.28
N ARG A 14 4.42 -1.08 0.15
CA ARG A 14 4.45 0.35 0.37
C ARG A 14 5.55 0.78 1.35
N ILE A 15 5.72 0.04 2.46
CA ILE A 15 6.78 0.31 3.44
C ILE A 15 8.16 0.01 2.85
N ALA A 16 8.33 -1.13 2.19
CA ALA A 16 9.59 -1.51 1.57
C ALA A 16 10.05 -0.48 0.51
N THR A 17 9.12 -0.03 -0.35
CA THR A 17 9.39 1.02 -1.34
C THR A 17 9.81 2.33 -0.66
N THR A 18 9.11 2.73 0.40
CA THR A 18 9.45 3.96 1.16
C THR A 18 10.82 3.86 1.83
N LEU A 19 11.15 2.71 2.43
CA LEU A 19 12.48 2.47 3.02
C LEU A 19 13.59 2.62 1.97
N LYS A 20 13.41 2.05 0.79
CA LYS A 20 14.36 2.18 -0.33
C LYS A 20 14.47 3.62 -0.85
N LEU A 21 13.37 4.35 -0.97
CA LEU A 21 13.37 5.77 -1.36
C LEU A 21 14.09 6.66 -0.34
N TYR A 22 14.09 6.25 0.90
CA TYR A 22 14.78 6.95 1.99
C TYR A 22 16.25 6.52 2.17
N ASP A 23 16.73 5.55 1.38
CA ASP A 23 18.06 4.92 1.54
C ASP A 23 18.27 4.34 2.94
N LEU A 24 17.23 3.75 3.53
CA LEU A 24 17.28 3.12 4.84
C LEU A 24 17.52 1.61 4.72
N GLU A 25 18.54 1.11 5.40
CA GLU A 25 18.81 -0.32 5.46
C GLU A 25 17.79 -1.05 6.33
N PHE A 26 17.29 -2.17 5.85
CA PHE A 26 16.38 -3.03 6.58
C PHE A 26 16.48 -4.48 6.14
N THR A 27 16.09 -5.39 7.03
CA THR A 27 15.89 -6.81 6.73
C THR A 27 14.40 -7.06 6.49
N ASN A 28 14.06 -7.74 5.40
CA ASN A 28 12.69 -8.21 5.20
C ASN A 28 12.58 -9.67 5.61
N ILE A 29 11.69 -9.96 6.56
CA ILE A 29 11.31 -11.34 6.95
C ILE A 29 9.95 -11.64 6.35
N GLU A 30 9.94 -12.51 5.34
CA GLU A 30 8.71 -12.88 4.65
C GLU A 30 7.84 -13.76 5.55
N LEU A 31 6.69 -13.22 5.98
CA LEU A 31 5.67 -13.94 6.71
C LEU A 31 4.34 -13.87 5.94
N LYS A 32 3.76 -15.05 5.66
CA LYS A 32 2.46 -15.18 4.97
C LYS A 32 1.37 -15.51 5.96
N THR A 33 0.29 -14.73 5.96
CA THR A 33 -0.87 -14.94 6.85
C THR A 33 -1.66 -16.21 6.52
N SER A 34 -1.46 -16.79 5.35
CA SER A 34 -2.05 -18.07 4.94
C SER A 34 -1.35 -19.30 5.52
N ASN A 35 -0.11 -19.16 6.04
CA ASN A 35 0.63 -20.22 6.67
C ASN A 35 0.45 -20.17 8.19
N ALA A 36 -0.07 -21.23 8.82
CA ALA A 36 -0.41 -21.26 10.24
C ALA A 36 0.79 -21.04 11.18
N ALA A 37 1.97 -21.61 10.86
CA ALA A 37 3.18 -21.42 11.66
C ALA A 37 3.67 -19.96 11.58
N GLN A 38 3.74 -19.40 10.36
CA GLN A 38 4.14 -18.01 10.12
C GLN A 38 3.12 -17.02 10.72
N LEU A 39 1.83 -17.35 10.71
CA LEU A 39 0.81 -16.54 11.38
C LEU A 39 0.99 -16.53 12.91
N SER A 40 1.41 -17.64 13.51
CA SER A 40 1.73 -17.69 14.94
C SER A 40 2.92 -16.79 15.28
N GLU A 41 3.98 -16.84 14.46
CA GLU A 41 5.12 -15.96 14.58
C GLU A 41 4.72 -14.49 14.41
N LEU A 42 3.94 -14.19 13.36
CA LEU A 42 3.46 -12.84 13.11
C LEU A 42 2.64 -12.28 14.28
N ARG A 43 1.83 -13.12 14.95
CA ARG A 43 1.06 -12.70 16.13
C ARG A 43 1.92 -12.29 17.32
N SER A 44 3.15 -12.78 17.42
CA SER A 44 4.12 -12.31 18.42
C SER A 44 4.63 -10.89 18.14
N LYS A 45 4.54 -10.43 16.87
CA LYS A 45 4.95 -9.09 16.41
C LYS A 45 3.76 -8.14 16.27
N ASN A 46 2.62 -8.66 15.83
CA ASN A 46 1.38 -7.92 15.65
C ASN A 46 0.20 -8.75 16.22
N PRO A 47 -0.42 -8.34 17.33
CA PRO A 47 -1.48 -9.13 17.98
C PRO A 47 -2.70 -9.37 17.06
N LEU A 48 -2.88 -8.55 16.02
CA LEU A 48 -3.94 -8.73 15.03
C LEU A 48 -3.61 -9.83 13.99
N GLY A 49 -2.35 -10.33 13.95
CA GLY A 49 -1.91 -11.29 12.93
C GLY A 49 -1.97 -10.72 11.52
N ARG A 50 -1.74 -9.42 11.35
CA ARG A 50 -1.75 -8.71 10.05
C ARG A 50 -0.36 -8.22 9.70
N VAL A 51 -0.08 -8.11 8.42
CA VAL A 51 1.12 -7.47 7.88
C VAL A 51 0.77 -6.08 7.32
N PRO A 52 1.71 -5.12 7.34
CA PRO A 52 3.06 -5.18 7.90
C PRO A 52 3.11 -5.14 9.42
N ALA A 53 4.16 -5.72 9.99
CA ALA A 53 4.70 -5.33 11.28
C ALA A 53 6.13 -4.83 11.05
N PHE A 54 6.60 -3.90 11.86
CA PHE A 54 7.89 -3.28 11.69
C PHE A 54 8.60 -3.14 13.03
N GLU A 55 9.85 -3.58 13.10
CA GLU A 55 10.69 -3.47 14.28
C GLU A 55 11.80 -2.44 14.04
N THR A 56 11.81 -1.41 14.84
CA THR A 56 12.83 -0.35 14.79
C THR A 56 14.17 -0.85 15.32
N ASP A 57 15.27 -0.12 15.09
CA ASP A 57 16.59 -0.46 15.65
C ASP A 57 16.60 -0.41 17.20
N ALA A 58 15.68 0.34 17.80
CA ALA A 58 15.47 0.36 19.24
C ALA A 58 14.60 -0.81 19.77
N GLY A 59 14.17 -1.74 18.90
CA GLY A 59 13.34 -2.88 19.27
C GLY A 59 11.85 -2.53 19.45
N THR A 60 11.41 -1.32 19.09
CA THR A 60 9.99 -0.94 19.15
C THR A 60 9.24 -1.56 18.00
N LEU A 61 8.13 -2.25 18.30
CA LEU A 61 7.22 -2.80 17.29
C LEU A 61 6.16 -1.78 16.89
N LEU A 62 6.08 -1.52 15.60
CA LEU A 62 5.06 -0.66 14.99
C LEU A 62 4.14 -1.50 14.13
N ILE A 63 2.86 -1.22 14.21
CA ILE A 63 1.82 -1.86 13.40
C ILE A 63 0.94 -0.80 12.78
N ASP A 64 0.30 -1.20 11.67
CA ASP A 64 -0.32 -0.42 10.63
C ASP A 64 0.68 0.40 9.81
N SER A 65 0.51 0.27 8.50
CA SER A 65 1.43 0.87 7.54
C SER A 65 1.43 2.41 7.60
N ILE A 66 0.34 3.05 8.03
CA ILE A 66 0.30 4.53 8.18
C ILE A 66 1.18 4.97 9.36
N ALA A 67 1.09 4.26 10.49
CA ALA A 67 1.93 4.57 11.65
C ALA A 67 3.42 4.32 11.36
N ILE A 68 3.74 3.25 10.61
CA ILE A 68 5.11 2.97 10.16
C ILE A 68 5.61 4.09 9.24
N LEU A 69 4.80 4.54 8.29
CA LEU A 69 5.16 5.64 7.40
C LEU A 69 5.40 6.95 8.17
N ASP A 70 4.57 7.30 9.15
CA ASP A 70 4.79 8.51 9.97
C ASP A 70 6.11 8.41 10.75
N TYR A 71 6.43 7.22 11.28
CA TYR A 71 7.71 6.98 11.93
C TYR A 71 8.90 7.18 10.99
N LEU A 72 8.86 6.56 9.81
CA LEU A 72 9.94 6.65 8.82
C LEU A 72 10.12 8.08 8.30
N ASP A 73 9.03 8.78 8.08
CA ASP A 73 9.01 10.16 7.61
C ASP A 73 9.70 11.10 8.62
N ARG A 74 9.41 10.91 9.92
CA ARG A 74 10.08 11.65 11.00
C ARG A 74 11.55 11.27 11.15
N LEU A 75 11.89 10.00 10.96
CA LEU A 75 13.26 9.51 11.08
C LEU A 75 14.21 10.16 10.06
N VAL A 76 13.76 10.32 8.81
CA VAL A 76 14.58 10.93 7.74
C VAL A 76 14.59 12.47 7.79
N GLY A 77 13.66 13.06 8.52
CA GLY A 77 13.54 14.51 8.68
C GLY A 77 12.98 15.23 7.45
N ILE A 78 12.68 16.52 7.61
CA ILE A 78 11.88 17.33 6.66
C ILE A 78 12.45 17.34 5.24
N LYS A 79 13.76 17.27 5.08
CA LYS A 79 14.40 17.39 3.75
C LYS A 79 14.20 16.19 2.85
N LYS A 80 14.09 14.99 3.43
CA LYS A 80 13.89 13.73 2.71
C LYS A 80 12.44 13.22 2.78
N SER A 81 11.62 13.81 3.64
CA SER A 81 10.24 13.41 3.89
C SER A 81 9.41 13.40 2.60
N LEU A 82 8.70 12.31 2.37
CA LEU A 82 7.68 12.19 1.31
C LEU A 82 6.32 12.77 1.74
N ILE A 83 6.18 13.16 3.01
CA ILE A 83 5.02 13.87 3.52
C ILE A 83 5.44 15.30 3.80
N PRO A 84 4.91 16.31 3.07
CA PRO A 84 5.30 17.70 3.24
C PRO A 84 5.14 18.19 4.70
N SER A 85 6.02 19.10 5.12
CA SER A 85 5.91 19.75 6.44
C SER A 85 4.97 20.95 6.44
N ASP A 86 4.71 21.55 5.28
CA ASP A 86 3.71 22.59 5.13
C ASP A 86 2.31 22.05 5.42
N PHE A 87 1.51 22.79 6.18
CA PHE A 87 0.22 22.32 6.68
C PHE A 87 -0.77 21.99 5.57
N GLU A 88 -0.90 22.85 4.57
CA GLU A 88 -1.89 22.66 3.48
C GLU A 88 -1.46 21.52 2.55
N GLN A 89 -0.19 21.50 2.15
CA GLN A 89 0.36 20.42 1.33
C GLN A 89 0.28 19.07 2.04
N ARG A 90 0.62 19.03 3.33
CA ARG A 90 0.49 17.84 4.16
C ARG A 90 -0.95 17.34 4.22
N THR A 91 -1.89 18.26 4.45
CA THR A 91 -3.33 17.93 4.50
C THR A 91 -3.79 17.32 3.18
N THR A 92 -3.38 17.90 2.06
CA THR A 92 -3.69 17.38 0.71
C THR A 92 -3.12 15.98 0.52
N VAL A 93 -1.83 15.78 0.75
CA VAL A 93 -1.15 14.49 0.59
C VAL A 93 -1.78 13.43 1.50
N MET A 94 -2.01 13.74 2.78
CA MET A 94 -2.59 12.78 3.73
C MET A 94 -4.04 12.44 3.42
N THR A 95 -4.82 13.37 2.86
CA THR A 95 -6.17 13.09 2.36
C THR A 95 -6.12 12.09 1.20
N GLN A 96 -5.23 12.28 0.24
CA GLN A 96 -5.04 11.36 -0.89
C GLN A 96 -4.57 9.98 -0.40
N VAL A 97 -3.60 9.93 0.51
CA VAL A 97 -3.16 8.68 1.15
C VAL A 97 -4.32 7.98 1.86
N GLY A 98 -5.17 8.72 2.55
CA GLY A 98 -6.36 8.20 3.22
C GLY A 98 -7.36 7.58 2.25
N ILE A 99 -7.67 8.26 1.13
CA ILE A 99 -8.55 7.75 0.07
C ILE A 99 -7.98 6.46 -0.54
N LEU A 100 -6.71 6.47 -0.93
CA LEU A 100 -6.02 5.31 -1.50
C LEU A 100 -5.98 4.12 -0.52
N ASN A 101 -5.69 4.39 0.76
CA ASN A 101 -5.70 3.36 1.79
C ASN A 101 -7.09 2.74 1.97
N GLY A 102 -8.14 3.58 2.01
CA GLY A 102 -9.52 3.12 2.06
C GLY A 102 -9.89 2.24 0.86
N ALA A 103 -9.55 2.66 -0.36
CA ALA A 103 -9.76 1.87 -1.58
C ALA A 103 -9.05 0.52 -1.52
N MET A 104 -7.79 0.48 -1.05
CA MET A 104 -7.04 -0.78 -0.93
C MET A 104 -7.61 -1.71 0.16
N GLU A 105 -8.09 -1.18 1.28
CA GLU A 105 -8.79 -2.00 2.29
C GLU A 105 -10.08 -2.61 1.73
N LYS A 106 -10.81 -1.90 0.85
CA LYS A 106 -11.98 -2.47 0.16
C LYS A 106 -11.57 -3.56 -0.82
N THR A 107 -10.48 -3.37 -1.56
CA THR A 107 -9.92 -4.41 -2.43
C THR A 107 -9.57 -5.68 -1.64
N VAL A 108 -8.87 -5.54 -0.51
CA VAL A 108 -8.53 -6.70 0.34
C VAL A 108 -9.79 -7.37 0.90
N SER A 109 -10.80 -6.57 1.29
CA SER A 109 -12.07 -7.11 1.78
C SER A 109 -12.82 -7.89 0.70
N ALA A 110 -12.81 -7.41 -0.56
CA ALA A 110 -13.39 -8.10 -1.70
C ALA A 110 -12.68 -9.44 -1.98
N VAL A 111 -11.33 -9.44 -1.92
CA VAL A 111 -10.54 -10.68 -2.02
C VAL A 111 -10.93 -11.69 -0.95
N TYR A 112 -11.05 -11.25 0.31
CA TYR A 112 -11.41 -12.15 1.41
C TYR A 112 -12.86 -12.63 1.33
N GLU A 113 -13.78 -11.83 0.81
CA GLU A 113 -15.16 -12.25 0.57
C GLU A 113 -15.23 -13.47 -0.38
N VAL A 114 -14.35 -13.51 -1.37
CA VAL A 114 -14.32 -14.59 -2.36
C VAL A 114 -13.40 -15.74 -1.95
N GLU A 115 -12.19 -15.47 -1.45
CA GLU A 115 -11.20 -16.52 -1.16
C GLU A 115 -11.47 -17.28 0.14
N LYS A 116 -12.14 -16.65 1.11
CA LYS A 116 -12.35 -17.24 2.44
C LYS A 116 -13.77 -17.73 2.69
N ARG A 117 -14.70 -17.54 1.74
CA ARG A 117 -16.05 -18.04 1.84
C ARG A 117 -16.31 -19.17 0.84
N PRO A 118 -17.16 -20.14 1.19
CA PRO A 118 -17.77 -21.03 0.20
C PRO A 118 -18.52 -20.21 -0.84
N GLU A 119 -18.53 -20.65 -2.10
CA GLU A 119 -19.11 -19.91 -3.22
C GLU A 119 -20.59 -19.57 -3.01
N ASP A 120 -21.36 -20.52 -2.45
CA ASP A 120 -22.77 -20.37 -2.12
C ASP A 120 -23.07 -19.37 -0.99
N LYS A 121 -22.03 -18.88 -0.30
CA LYS A 121 -22.10 -17.92 0.82
C LYS A 121 -21.50 -16.55 0.50
N ILE A 122 -21.05 -16.34 -0.73
CA ILE A 122 -20.57 -15.05 -1.18
C ILE A 122 -21.76 -14.08 -1.31
N HIS A 123 -21.72 -12.97 -0.61
CA HIS A 123 -22.76 -11.95 -0.70
C HIS A 123 -22.47 -11.00 -1.86
N ARG A 124 -22.95 -11.34 -3.06
CA ARG A 124 -22.67 -10.61 -4.31
C ARG A 124 -22.94 -9.08 -4.23
N PRO A 125 -24.06 -8.58 -3.67
CA PRO A 125 -24.28 -7.15 -3.56
C PRO A 125 -23.22 -6.43 -2.70
N TRP A 126 -22.72 -7.10 -1.65
CA TRP A 126 -21.63 -6.56 -0.83
C TRP A 126 -20.31 -6.54 -1.60
N LEU A 127 -20.01 -7.58 -2.34
CA LEU A 127 -18.81 -7.65 -3.18
C LEU A 127 -18.82 -6.54 -4.24
N GLU A 128 -19.94 -6.31 -4.91
CA GLU A 128 -20.11 -5.22 -5.86
C GLU A 128 -19.89 -3.84 -5.21
N GLN A 129 -20.41 -3.64 -4.00
CA GLN A 129 -20.18 -2.39 -3.26
C GLN A 129 -18.70 -2.18 -2.92
N LEU A 130 -17.98 -3.24 -2.51
CA LEU A 130 -16.54 -3.17 -2.23
C LEU A 130 -15.74 -2.81 -3.50
N HIS A 131 -16.09 -3.40 -4.64
CA HIS A 131 -15.49 -3.09 -5.94
C HIS A 131 -15.76 -1.63 -6.35
N GLN A 132 -17.00 -1.15 -6.18
CA GLN A 132 -17.35 0.23 -6.51
C GLN A 132 -16.57 1.21 -5.62
N GLN A 133 -16.46 0.96 -4.32
CA GLN A 133 -15.68 1.81 -3.42
C GLN A 133 -14.19 1.83 -3.77
N THR A 134 -13.63 0.69 -4.23
CA THR A 134 -12.25 0.64 -4.75
C THR A 134 -12.11 1.54 -5.98
N LYS A 135 -13.01 1.39 -6.95
CA LYS A 135 -13.04 2.19 -8.17
C LYS A 135 -13.12 3.68 -7.85
N ASP A 136 -14.13 4.08 -7.08
CA ASP A 136 -14.39 5.48 -6.73
C ASP A 136 -13.15 6.13 -6.07
N GLY A 137 -12.50 5.42 -5.16
CA GLY A 137 -11.31 5.93 -4.47
C GLY A 137 -10.11 6.10 -5.39
N MET A 138 -9.85 5.15 -6.28
CA MET A 138 -8.73 5.24 -7.23
C MET A 138 -8.97 6.33 -8.28
N GLU A 139 -10.17 6.40 -8.84
CA GLU A 139 -10.54 7.41 -9.84
C GLU A 139 -10.58 8.83 -9.25
N ALA A 140 -11.00 8.98 -7.99
CA ALA A 140 -10.96 10.27 -7.30
C ALA A 140 -9.51 10.82 -7.22
N VAL A 141 -8.53 9.98 -6.94
CA VAL A 141 -7.12 10.41 -6.91
C VAL A 141 -6.57 10.62 -8.32
N ASP A 142 -6.95 9.78 -9.30
CA ASP A 142 -6.57 9.97 -10.70
C ASP A 142 -7.02 11.33 -11.22
N ASN A 143 -8.24 11.73 -10.93
CA ASN A 143 -8.79 13.02 -11.36
C ASN A 143 -7.99 14.22 -10.82
N LEU A 144 -7.44 14.10 -9.61
CA LEU A 144 -6.62 15.14 -8.97
C LEU A 144 -5.15 15.10 -9.41
N ALA A 145 -4.69 13.99 -9.99
CA ALA A 145 -3.28 13.78 -10.30
C ALA A 145 -2.77 14.75 -11.37
N MET A 146 -1.60 15.33 -11.08
CA MET A 146 -0.80 16.17 -11.98
C MET A 146 0.37 15.37 -12.56
N THR A 147 1.25 16.00 -13.29
CA THR A 147 2.45 15.43 -13.89
C THR A 147 3.66 16.27 -13.47
N PRO A 148 4.81 15.68 -13.15
CA PRO A 148 5.16 14.23 -13.16
C PRO A 148 4.62 13.41 -11.99
N TRP A 149 4.26 14.02 -10.86
CA TRP A 149 3.75 13.36 -9.66
C TRP A 149 2.36 13.88 -9.30
N ILE A 150 1.62 13.15 -8.47
CA ILE A 150 0.23 13.48 -8.11
C ILE A 150 0.08 14.94 -7.64
N ASN A 151 1.05 15.46 -6.91
CA ASN A 151 1.04 16.82 -6.39
C ASN A 151 2.04 17.76 -7.10
N GLY A 152 2.42 17.47 -8.34
CA GLY A 152 3.28 18.32 -9.18
C GLY A 152 4.72 17.81 -9.30
N GLU A 153 5.72 18.65 -8.98
CA GLU A 153 7.12 18.38 -9.31
C GLU A 153 7.82 17.37 -8.38
N LYS A 154 7.31 17.16 -7.18
CA LYS A 154 7.95 16.30 -6.18
C LYS A 154 7.11 15.08 -5.87
N MET A 155 7.77 13.92 -5.83
CA MET A 155 7.15 12.69 -5.33
C MET A 155 6.75 12.85 -3.87
N THR A 156 5.57 12.33 -3.53
CA THR A 156 5.03 12.30 -2.19
C THR A 156 4.59 10.88 -1.80
N GLN A 157 4.19 10.69 -0.55
CA GLN A 157 3.66 9.40 -0.09
C GLN A 157 2.34 9.02 -0.79
N ALA A 158 1.62 9.99 -1.38
CA ALA A 158 0.46 9.70 -2.22
C ALA A 158 0.87 8.94 -3.49
N ASP A 159 1.98 9.34 -4.14
CA ASP A 159 2.51 8.66 -5.32
C ASP A 159 2.92 7.22 -5.02
N VAL A 160 3.68 7.00 -3.94
CA VAL A 160 4.08 5.65 -3.51
C VAL A 160 2.85 4.77 -3.27
N SER A 161 1.85 5.30 -2.55
CA SER A 161 0.62 4.56 -2.25
C SER A 161 -0.17 4.25 -3.52
N ALA A 162 -0.34 5.23 -4.42
CA ALA A 162 -1.09 5.07 -5.66
C ALA A 162 -0.48 4.00 -6.57
N VAL A 163 0.85 4.06 -6.79
CA VAL A 163 1.57 3.09 -7.63
C VAL A 163 1.46 1.69 -7.06
N VAL A 164 1.82 1.51 -5.78
CA VAL A 164 1.81 0.18 -5.15
C VAL A 164 0.41 -0.42 -5.12
N PHE A 165 -0.62 0.39 -4.86
CA PHE A 165 -1.99 -0.08 -4.79
C PHE A 165 -2.56 -0.38 -6.17
N LEU A 166 -2.31 0.47 -7.17
CA LEU A 166 -2.72 0.21 -8.56
C LEU A 166 -2.10 -1.10 -9.08
N ASP A 167 -0.79 -1.29 -8.88
CA ASP A 167 -0.09 -2.51 -9.27
C ASP A 167 -0.70 -3.74 -8.58
N SER A 168 -1.02 -3.63 -7.29
CA SER A 168 -1.65 -4.72 -6.54
C SER A 168 -3.06 -5.03 -7.05
N ILE A 169 -3.88 -4.02 -7.33
CA ILE A 169 -5.24 -4.18 -7.86
C ILE A 169 -5.20 -4.92 -9.20
N LYS A 170 -4.28 -4.52 -10.10
CA LYS A 170 -4.10 -5.17 -11.41
C LYS A 170 -3.76 -6.67 -11.30
N GLN A 171 -3.08 -7.08 -10.21
CA GLN A 171 -2.68 -8.48 -10.01
C GLN A 171 -3.75 -9.33 -9.32
N VAL A 172 -4.58 -8.73 -8.47
CA VAL A 172 -5.45 -9.48 -7.57
C VAL A 172 -6.58 -10.17 -8.32
N ARG A 173 -7.25 -9.50 -9.24
CA ARG A 173 -8.37 -10.04 -10.01
C ARG A 173 -8.64 -9.21 -11.26
N PRO A 174 -7.86 -9.42 -12.32
CA PRO A 174 -8.04 -8.65 -13.55
C PRO A 174 -9.43 -8.83 -14.19
N ASN A 175 -10.12 -9.95 -13.90
CA ASN A 175 -11.43 -10.26 -14.48
C ASN A 175 -12.62 -9.99 -13.55
N ASP A 176 -12.39 -9.85 -12.24
CA ASP A 176 -13.45 -9.69 -11.24
C ASP A 176 -13.60 -8.25 -10.73
N MET A 177 -12.60 -7.42 -10.98
CA MET A 177 -12.66 -6.00 -10.65
C MET A 177 -13.25 -5.21 -11.82
N PRO A 178 -14.12 -4.23 -11.56
CA PRO A 178 -14.54 -3.32 -12.62
C PRO A 178 -13.32 -2.61 -13.20
N SER A 179 -13.33 -2.36 -14.51
CA SER A 179 -12.25 -1.63 -15.17
C SER A 179 -12.02 -0.28 -14.48
N LEU A 180 -10.78 -0.05 -14.03
CA LEU A 180 -10.39 1.24 -13.46
C LEU A 180 -10.07 2.22 -14.59
N GLU A 181 -10.72 3.36 -14.59
CA GLU A 181 -10.43 4.47 -15.51
C GLU A 181 -9.45 5.44 -14.85
N CYS A 182 -8.19 5.00 -14.73
CA CYS A 182 -7.13 5.74 -14.05
C CYS A 182 -5.92 5.97 -14.96
N PRO A 183 -6.07 6.68 -16.11
CA PRO A 183 -4.99 6.85 -17.09
C PRO A 183 -3.77 7.58 -16.53
N LYS A 184 -3.97 8.56 -15.63
CA LYS A 184 -2.86 9.31 -15.03
C LYS A 184 -2.10 8.46 -14.02
N LEU A 185 -2.79 7.65 -13.20
CA LEU A 185 -2.15 6.72 -12.28
C LEU A 185 -1.44 5.57 -13.02
N VAL A 186 -1.96 5.15 -14.18
CA VAL A 186 -1.26 4.18 -15.05
C VAL A 186 0.06 4.77 -15.54
N ALA A 187 0.05 5.97 -16.11
CA ALA A 187 1.26 6.66 -16.55
C ALA A 187 2.25 6.94 -15.40
N LEU A 188 1.72 7.24 -14.20
CA LEU A 188 2.50 7.39 -12.98
C LEU A 188 3.19 6.07 -12.60
N SER A 189 2.45 4.95 -12.62
CA SER A 189 2.96 3.62 -12.29
C SER A 189 4.09 3.21 -13.26
N GLU A 190 3.92 3.39 -14.56
CA GLU A 190 4.95 3.11 -15.56
C GLU A 190 6.23 3.90 -15.30
N ARG A 191 6.11 5.19 -15.01
CA ARG A 191 7.26 6.05 -14.68
C ARG A 191 7.92 5.65 -13.36
N ALA A 192 7.14 5.42 -12.30
CA ALA A 192 7.67 5.07 -10.99
C ALA A 192 8.37 3.71 -10.99
N ASN A 193 7.85 2.72 -11.72
CA ASN A 193 8.45 1.38 -11.82
C ASN A 193 9.78 1.36 -12.60
N SER A 194 10.18 2.46 -13.26
CA SER A 194 11.55 2.62 -13.76
C SER A 194 12.58 2.92 -12.65
N LEU A 195 12.13 3.29 -11.46
CA LEU A 195 12.99 3.53 -10.29
C LEU A 195 13.21 2.22 -9.53
N SER A 196 14.47 1.94 -9.11
CA SER A 196 14.86 0.73 -8.41
C SER A 196 14.03 0.47 -7.14
N ALA A 197 13.67 1.52 -6.40
CA ALA A 197 12.86 1.40 -5.19
C ALA A 197 11.49 0.73 -5.44
N PHE A 198 10.89 0.94 -6.61
CA PHE A 198 9.62 0.32 -6.98
C PHE A 198 9.81 -1.04 -7.67
N SER A 199 10.73 -1.15 -8.62
CA SER A 199 10.95 -2.40 -9.37
C SER A 199 11.49 -3.53 -8.50
N GLU A 200 12.41 -3.26 -7.57
CA GLU A 200 12.95 -4.26 -6.66
C GLU A 200 11.98 -4.72 -5.57
N THR A 201 10.92 -3.96 -5.32
CA THR A 201 9.85 -4.35 -4.39
C THR A 201 8.62 -4.92 -5.10
N TYR A 202 8.62 -4.93 -6.43
CA TYR A 202 7.55 -5.54 -7.22
C TYR A 202 7.69 -7.05 -7.18
N LEU A 203 6.63 -7.73 -6.74
CA LEU A 203 6.57 -9.18 -6.72
C LEU A 203 5.27 -9.61 -7.41
N GLU A 204 5.40 -10.37 -8.49
CA GLU A 204 4.24 -10.96 -9.16
C GLU A 204 3.57 -11.99 -8.23
N ARG A 205 2.25 -11.97 -8.18
CA ARG A 205 1.48 -13.02 -7.52
C ARG A 205 1.49 -14.27 -8.40
N ALA A 206 1.92 -15.37 -7.83
CA ALA A 206 1.87 -16.69 -8.46
C ALA A 206 0.44 -17.19 -8.57
#